data_27268e59d689449a34cae25f88d514c0
#
_entry.id   27268e59d689449a34cae25f88d514c0
#
_cell.length_a   1.000
_cell.length_b   1.000
_cell.length_c   1.000
_cell.angle_alpha   90.00
_cell.angle_beta   90.00
_cell.angle_gamma   90.00
#
_symmetry.space_group_name_H-M   'P 1'
#
loop_
_entity.id
_entity.type
_entity.pdbx_description
1 polymer ?
#
loop_
_entity_poly.entity_id
_entity_poly.type
_entity_poly.pdbx_seq_one_letter_code
_entity_poly.pdbx_strand_id
1 'polypeptide(L)'
;MKQGVLIGLAVIYMVSITSQVSAQNSDTVQLTLERTVRMALENNETYLIAQLDTGKAKSQIKEAISGALPRLNLNTLVTRNWSLPEFNFGGQTFKAGTDNVLNFGMDFEQPIYSGGKLRAGLKAARLVEDLSHATSDRIRQNVILNVHQAYYAVLLADELLGVSQASHDRAVAQLVQVKKFHAAGTVSDYDVLRARVEAATAKPPVIQARNQVIVTQANLKSLIGISQTTPVQITGGFEVDAAALTTNLPEAIQTAITRRADLRAAEYQIDFTDRIISVTRSEGRPEVSLTAGYRMQAQLNDAKVSSLVFKDFVRSWDTSLNIKVPIFDGRQTSARVGQAEADYELAVYSQSQLRKQVEVEVTQAYVNVQGARERMSAEAETVELAERGLAIAQVQYEGGMTTQLELIDAQLTVTQVQTNYVTAQHDYAVAVITLQSAQGVLNIAGSE
;
A
#
# COMPACT_ATOMS: atom_id res chain seq x y z
N MET A 1 2.80 -32.36 68.23
CA MET A 1 3.52 -31.40 69.12
C MET A 1 4.31 -30.45 68.26
N LYS A 2 4.04 -29.13 68.49
CA LYS A 2 4.84 -27.92 68.16
C LYS A 2 5.05 -27.67 66.64
N GLN A 3 4.23 -26.83 65.93
CA GLN A 3 4.19 -25.36 65.93
C GLN A 3 5.57 -24.71 65.78
N GLY A 4 5.80 -24.08 64.68
CA GLY A 4 6.89 -23.15 64.41
C GLY A 4 6.44 -22.16 63.31
N VAL A 5 5.78 -21.09 63.74
CA VAL A 5 5.45 -19.92 62.96
C VAL A 5 6.74 -19.13 62.74
N LEU A 6 7.13 -18.81 61.49
CA LEU A 6 8.12 -17.82 61.19
C LEU A 6 7.51 -16.76 60.26
N ILE A 7 7.24 -15.62 60.89
CA ILE A 7 6.88 -14.36 60.29
C ILE A 7 8.15 -13.75 59.67
N GLY A 8 8.24 -13.66 58.37
CA GLY A 8 9.27 -12.97 57.65
C GLY A 8 8.77 -11.62 57.15
N LEU A 9 9.33 -10.53 57.71
CA LEU A 9 9.09 -9.15 57.31
C LEU A 9 9.39 -8.94 55.85
N ALA A 10 8.40 -8.53 55.08
CA ALA A 10 8.57 -7.96 53.75
C ALA A 10 8.97 -6.47 53.91
N VAL A 11 10.23 -6.19 53.70
CA VAL A 11 10.73 -4.81 53.53
C VAL A 11 10.31 -4.33 52.14
N ILE A 12 9.35 -3.44 52.11
CA ILE A 12 8.94 -2.72 50.92
C ILE A 12 10.02 -1.70 50.58
N TYR A 13 10.89 -2.03 49.63
CA TYR A 13 11.79 -1.07 49.00
C TYR A 13 10.98 -0.26 48.00
N MET A 14 10.52 0.92 48.41
CA MET A 14 9.94 1.93 47.54
C MET A 14 11.09 2.53 46.70
N VAL A 15 11.36 1.93 45.55
CA VAL A 15 12.23 2.55 44.56
C VAL A 15 11.43 3.68 43.90
N SER A 16 11.73 4.90 44.32
CA SER A 16 11.26 6.12 43.65
C SER A 16 11.92 6.17 42.26
N ILE A 17 11.21 5.66 41.26
CA ILE A 17 11.53 5.91 39.85
C ILE A 17 11.16 7.37 39.60
N THR A 18 12.10 8.28 39.82
CA THR A 18 12.05 9.59 39.20
C THR A 18 12.20 9.37 37.70
N SER A 19 11.06 9.31 37.02
CA SER A 19 11.01 9.47 35.58
C SER A 19 11.61 10.85 35.27
N GLN A 20 12.90 10.87 34.95
CA GLN A 20 13.43 11.99 34.20
C GLN A 20 12.68 12.00 32.88
N VAL A 21 11.68 12.85 32.79
CA VAL A 21 11.20 13.34 31.52
C VAL A 21 12.37 14.09 30.91
N SER A 22 13.23 13.38 30.20
CA SER A 22 14.15 13.97 29.25
C SER A 22 13.24 14.75 28.30
N ALA A 23 13.24 16.07 28.41
CA ALA A 23 12.80 16.93 27.33
C ALA A 23 13.66 16.52 26.13
N GLN A 24 13.12 15.63 25.28
CA GLN A 24 13.67 15.38 23.97
C GLN A 24 13.67 16.76 23.31
N ASN A 25 14.85 17.35 23.17
CA ASN A 25 15.07 18.33 22.13
C ASN A 25 14.57 17.63 20.86
N SER A 26 13.39 17.99 20.43
CA SER A 26 12.83 17.53 19.17
C SER A 26 13.65 18.22 18.09
N ASP A 27 14.79 17.60 17.75
CA ASP A 27 15.53 18.03 16.57
C ASP A 27 14.56 18.03 15.40
N THR A 28 14.39 19.20 14.79
CA THR A 28 13.53 19.35 13.62
C THR A 28 14.06 18.43 12.51
N VAL A 29 13.28 17.48 12.10
CA VAL A 29 13.67 16.53 11.07
C VAL A 29 13.68 17.24 9.73
N GLN A 30 14.88 17.41 9.16
CA GLN A 30 14.99 17.91 7.80
C GLN A 30 14.65 16.82 6.79
N LEU A 31 13.69 17.10 5.93
CA LEU A 31 13.17 16.20 4.92
C LEU A 31 13.58 16.70 3.53
N THR A 32 14.54 16.00 2.92
CA THR A 32 14.74 16.08 1.46
C THR A 32 13.80 15.09 0.77
N LEU A 33 13.52 15.27 -0.51
CA LEU A 33 12.64 14.39 -1.28
C LEU A 33 13.11 12.92 -1.20
N GLU A 34 14.41 12.67 -1.41
CA GLU A 34 14.99 11.33 -1.35
C GLU A 34 14.82 10.67 0.03
N ARG A 35 15.12 11.42 1.11
CA ARG A 35 14.94 10.93 2.48
C ARG A 35 13.48 10.61 2.77
N THR A 36 12.57 11.46 2.30
CA THR A 36 11.13 11.30 2.49
C THR A 36 10.61 10.02 1.81
N VAL A 37 11.05 9.77 0.56
CA VAL A 37 10.72 8.53 -0.17
C VAL A 37 11.27 7.30 0.55
N ARG A 38 12.51 7.35 1.03
CA ARG A 38 13.12 6.23 1.78
C ARG A 38 12.34 5.91 3.05
N MET A 39 12.03 6.93 3.85
CA MET A 39 11.22 6.75 5.07
C MET A 39 9.83 6.17 4.77
N ALA A 40 9.19 6.61 3.70
CA ALA A 40 7.91 6.05 3.29
C ALA A 40 8.03 4.56 2.93
N LEU A 41 9.04 4.16 2.17
CA LEU A 41 9.23 2.74 1.81
C LEU A 41 9.59 1.86 3.02
N GLU A 42 10.15 2.43 4.08
CA GLU A 42 10.44 1.72 5.33
C GLU A 42 9.21 1.59 6.25
N ASN A 43 8.32 2.59 6.26
CA ASN A 43 7.26 2.69 7.28
C ASN A 43 5.83 2.68 6.72
N ASN A 44 5.62 2.87 5.41
CA ASN A 44 4.27 2.94 4.85
C ASN A 44 3.58 1.59 4.88
N GLU A 45 2.46 1.50 5.58
CA GLU A 45 1.71 0.26 5.81
C GLU A 45 1.24 -0.39 4.51
N THR A 46 0.87 0.40 3.50
CA THR A 46 0.42 -0.14 2.20
C THR A 46 1.53 -0.94 1.51
N TYR A 47 2.76 -0.44 1.55
CA TYR A 47 3.91 -1.15 0.98
C TYR A 47 4.33 -2.34 1.84
N LEU A 48 4.31 -2.20 3.18
CA LEU A 48 4.61 -3.31 4.10
C LEU A 48 3.61 -4.46 3.94
N ILE A 49 2.31 -4.16 3.76
CA ILE A 49 1.29 -5.17 3.46
C ILE A 49 1.62 -5.90 2.15
N ALA A 50 2.00 -5.18 1.09
CA ALA A 50 2.37 -5.80 -0.18
C ALA A 50 3.61 -6.70 -0.06
N GLN A 51 4.58 -6.36 0.79
CA GLN A 51 5.72 -7.23 1.09
C GLN A 51 5.29 -8.50 1.85
N LEU A 52 4.36 -8.39 2.79
CA LEU A 52 3.81 -9.56 3.49
C LEU A 52 3.03 -10.48 2.55
N ASP A 53 2.33 -9.94 1.56
CA ASP A 53 1.65 -10.75 0.54
C ASP A 53 2.64 -11.53 -0.33
N THR A 54 3.82 -11.00 -0.62
CA THR A 54 4.88 -11.79 -1.29
C THR A 54 5.40 -12.91 -0.40
N GLY A 55 5.55 -12.67 0.90
CA GLY A 55 5.89 -13.70 1.89
C GLY A 55 4.82 -14.81 1.99
N LYS A 56 3.54 -14.43 1.90
CA LYS A 56 2.41 -15.36 1.83
C LYS A 56 2.46 -16.21 0.57
N ALA A 57 2.73 -15.63 -0.60
CA ALA A 57 2.87 -16.37 -1.86
C ALA A 57 4.01 -17.39 -1.80
N LYS A 58 5.16 -17.07 -1.20
CA LYS A 58 6.24 -18.04 -0.91
C LYS A 58 5.78 -19.19 -0.03
N SER A 59 4.90 -18.95 0.92
CA SER A 59 4.33 -20.00 1.77
C SER A 59 3.34 -20.88 1.01
N GLN A 60 2.60 -20.33 0.05
CA GLN A 60 1.72 -21.10 -0.85
C GLN A 60 2.50 -22.06 -1.76
N ILE A 61 3.72 -21.72 -2.17
CA ILE A 61 4.60 -22.66 -2.89
C ILE A 61 4.95 -23.86 -1.99
N LYS A 62 5.29 -23.62 -0.71
CA LYS A 62 5.56 -24.70 0.25
C LYS A 62 4.33 -25.58 0.46
N GLU A 63 3.14 -24.97 0.52
CA GLU A 63 1.87 -25.69 0.57
C GLU A 63 1.64 -26.55 -0.69
N ALA A 64 1.89 -25.99 -1.88
CA ALA A 64 1.80 -26.76 -3.13
C ALA A 64 2.78 -27.94 -3.16
N ILE A 65 4.00 -27.76 -2.64
CA ILE A 65 5.00 -28.85 -2.51
C ILE A 65 4.51 -29.89 -1.51
N SER A 66 3.86 -29.48 -0.41
CA SER A 66 3.38 -30.41 0.62
C SER A 66 2.35 -31.41 0.08
N GLY A 67 1.65 -31.08 -0.99
CA GLY A 67 0.75 -32.00 -1.69
C GLY A 67 1.45 -33.19 -2.35
N ALA A 68 2.78 -33.12 -2.55
CA ALA A 68 3.60 -34.21 -3.06
C ALA A 68 4.31 -35.01 -1.94
N LEU A 69 4.28 -34.53 -0.70
CA LEU A 69 4.95 -35.15 0.44
C LEU A 69 4.03 -36.19 1.12
N PRO A 70 4.62 -37.15 1.85
CA PRO A 70 3.84 -38.08 2.63
C PRO A 70 3.10 -37.35 3.77
N ARG A 71 1.90 -37.85 4.06
CA ARG A 71 1.09 -37.42 5.20
C ARG A 71 1.03 -38.52 6.22
N LEU A 72 1.21 -38.22 7.46
CA LEU A 72 1.07 -39.11 8.59
C LEU A 72 0.06 -38.54 9.57
N ASN A 73 -1.04 -39.27 9.79
CA ASN A 73 -2.10 -38.86 10.70
C ASN A 73 -2.25 -39.86 11.83
N LEU A 74 -2.43 -39.38 13.05
CA LEU A 74 -2.81 -40.17 14.20
C LEU A 74 -4.28 -39.89 14.50
N ASN A 75 -5.10 -40.95 14.41
CA ASN A 75 -6.53 -40.88 14.69
C ASN A 75 -6.84 -41.69 15.95
N THR A 76 -7.56 -41.08 16.88
CA THR A 76 -8.02 -41.75 18.09
C THR A 76 -9.52 -41.55 18.19
N LEU A 77 -10.26 -42.65 18.29
CA LEU A 77 -11.69 -42.65 18.45
C LEU A 77 -12.08 -43.48 19.67
N VAL A 78 -12.73 -42.88 20.64
CA VAL A 78 -13.31 -43.52 21.79
C VAL A 78 -14.83 -43.48 21.63
N THR A 79 -15.47 -44.62 21.49
CA THR A 79 -16.90 -44.72 21.32
C THR A 79 -17.50 -45.47 22.52
N ARG A 80 -18.53 -44.86 23.13
CA ARG A 80 -19.38 -45.56 24.09
C ARG A 80 -20.76 -45.75 23.46
N ASN A 81 -21.19 -47.00 23.38
CA ASN A 81 -22.50 -47.40 22.96
C ASN A 81 -23.40 -47.46 24.17
N TRP A 82 -24.37 -46.60 24.29
CA TRP A 82 -25.30 -46.58 25.40
C TRP A 82 -26.43 -47.63 25.30
N SER A 83 -26.66 -48.14 24.06
CA SER A 83 -27.57 -49.21 23.76
C SER A 83 -26.99 -50.07 22.64
N LEU A 84 -26.96 -51.35 22.81
CA LEU A 84 -26.52 -52.28 21.80
C LEU A 84 -27.70 -52.97 21.11
N PRO A 85 -27.63 -53.24 19.79
CA PRO A 85 -28.64 -54.01 19.09
C PRO A 85 -28.76 -55.42 19.69
N GLU A 86 -29.98 -55.88 19.93
CA GLU A 86 -30.25 -57.23 20.41
C GLU A 86 -30.89 -58.08 19.30
N PHE A 87 -30.35 -59.27 19.10
CA PHE A 87 -30.83 -60.21 18.12
C PHE A 87 -31.32 -61.48 18.83
N ASN A 88 -32.55 -61.92 18.53
CA ASN A 88 -33.11 -63.17 19.02
C ASN A 88 -32.83 -64.28 18.00
N PHE A 89 -32.09 -65.31 18.39
CA PHE A 89 -31.86 -66.48 17.59
C PHE A 89 -32.06 -67.74 18.43
N GLY A 90 -32.99 -68.62 18.02
CA GLY A 90 -33.27 -69.87 18.73
C GLY A 90 -33.80 -69.70 20.12
N GLY A 91 -34.47 -68.57 20.45
CA GLY A 91 -35.01 -68.27 21.78
C GLY A 91 -34.01 -67.69 22.77
N GLN A 92 -32.79 -67.38 22.31
CA GLN A 92 -31.78 -66.67 23.10
C GLN A 92 -31.55 -65.28 22.51
N THR A 93 -31.38 -64.27 23.38
CA THR A 93 -31.08 -62.92 23.02
C THR A 93 -29.57 -62.67 23.05
N PHE A 94 -29.00 -62.26 21.94
CA PHE A 94 -27.58 -61.91 21.81
C PHE A 94 -27.44 -60.40 21.57
N LYS A 95 -26.59 -59.72 22.36
CA LYS A 95 -26.21 -58.36 22.10
C LYS A 95 -25.09 -58.33 21.08
N ALA A 96 -25.22 -57.57 20.02
CA ALA A 96 -24.18 -57.39 19.00
C ALA A 96 -23.39 -56.13 19.24
N GLY A 97 -22.08 -56.28 19.48
CA GLY A 97 -21.16 -55.17 19.75
C GLY A 97 -20.68 -55.13 21.20
N THR A 98 -20.00 -54.07 21.55
CA THR A 98 -19.43 -53.82 22.88
C THR A 98 -19.76 -52.41 23.37
N ASP A 99 -19.86 -52.24 24.69
CA ASP A 99 -20.21 -50.97 25.29
C ASP A 99 -19.18 -49.87 25.00
N ASN A 100 -17.92 -50.23 25.04
CA ASN A 100 -16.81 -49.27 24.75
C ASN A 100 -15.93 -49.81 23.66
N VAL A 101 -15.60 -48.94 22.68
CA VAL A 101 -14.66 -49.24 21.60
C VAL A 101 -13.62 -48.14 21.58
N LEU A 102 -12.37 -48.53 21.69
CA LEU A 102 -11.23 -47.64 21.55
C LEU A 102 -10.48 -48.01 20.27
N ASN A 103 -10.33 -47.05 19.39
CA ASN A 103 -9.56 -47.20 18.17
C ASN A 103 -8.42 -46.17 18.19
N PHE A 104 -7.20 -46.66 17.99
CA PHE A 104 -6.05 -45.86 17.69
C PHE A 104 -5.61 -46.25 16.28
N GLY A 105 -5.46 -45.25 15.40
CA GLY A 105 -5.02 -45.48 14.04
C GLY A 105 -3.91 -44.52 13.67
N MET A 106 -2.89 -45.00 13.00
CA MET A 106 -1.86 -44.23 12.35
C MET A 106 -1.99 -44.48 10.85
N ASP A 107 -2.32 -43.43 10.09
CA ASP A 107 -2.53 -43.52 8.67
C ASP A 107 -1.43 -42.76 7.94
N PHE A 108 -0.70 -43.47 7.09
CA PHE A 108 0.28 -42.89 6.15
C PHE A 108 -0.32 -42.83 4.76
N GLU A 109 -0.17 -41.71 4.07
CA GLU A 109 -0.60 -41.53 2.69
C GLU A 109 0.50 -40.83 1.89
N GLN A 110 0.88 -41.42 0.75
CA GLN A 110 1.84 -40.89 -0.20
C GLN A 110 1.22 -40.84 -1.60
N PRO A 111 0.92 -39.63 -2.16
CA PRO A 111 0.60 -39.51 -3.56
C PRO A 111 1.79 -39.92 -4.43
N ILE A 112 1.62 -40.92 -5.31
CA ILE A 112 2.64 -41.36 -6.27
C ILE A 112 2.47 -40.66 -7.61
N TYR A 113 1.21 -40.57 -8.05
CA TYR A 113 0.85 -39.92 -9.29
C TYR A 113 -0.54 -39.30 -9.20
N SER A 114 -0.71 -38.05 -9.65
CA SER A 114 -1.95 -37.31 -9.58
C SER A 114 -2.33 -36.70 -10.95
N GLY A 115 -2.20 -37.47 -12.03
CA GLY A 115 -2.59 -36.98 -13.37
C GLY A 115 -1.76 -35.80 -13.89
N GLY A 116 -0.70 -35.38 -13.19
CA GLY A 116 0.07 -34.18 -13.46
C GLY A 116 -0.38 -32.92 -12.64
N LYS A 117 -1.42 -33.06 -11.80
CA LYS A 117 -1.99 -31.99 -10.96
C LYS A 117 -0.93 -31.30 -10.08
N LEU A 118 -0.12 -32.10 -9.37
CA LEU A 118 0.92 -31.56 -8.49
C LEU A 118 1.96 -30.72 -9.22
N ARG A 119 2.41 -31.20 -10.40
CA ARG A 119 3.39 -30.46 -11.22
C ARG A 119 2.79 -29.15 -11.76
N ALA A 120 1.56 -29.20 -12.27
CA ALA A 120 0.87 -28.02 -12.79
C ALA A 120 0.53 -27.04 -11.65
N GLY A 121 0.07 -27.54 -10.50
CA GLY A 121 -0.20 -26.72 -9.30
C GLY A 121 1.05 -26.04 -8.76
N LEU A 122 2.20 -26.71 -8.73
CA LEU A 122 3.46 -26.09 -8.32
C LEU A 122 3.88 -24.97 -9.28
N LYS A 123 3.69 -25.16 -10.61
CA LYS A 123 3.96 -24.10 -11.59
C LYS A 123 3.00 -22.92 -11.39
N ALA A 124 1.72 -23.18 -11.15
CA ALA A 124 0.74 -22.15 -10.85
C ALA A 124 1.11 -21.37 -9.56
N ALA A 125 1.53 -22.05 -8.50
CA ALA A 125 1.95 -21.41 -7.24
C ALA A 125 3.18 -20.50 -7.42
N ARG A 126 4.13 -20.86 -8.29
CA ARG A 126 5.27 -20.00 -8.62
C ARG A 126 4.83 -18.73 -9.37
N LEU A 127 3.90 -18.87 -10.30
CA LEU A 127 3.34 -17.71 -11.02
C LEU A 127 2.56 -16.77 -10.08
N VAL A 128 1.92 -17.29 -9.02
CA VAL A 128 1.33 -16.46 -7.96
C VAL A 128 2.40 -15.67 -7.20
N GLU A 129 3.59 -16.25 -6.97
CA GLU A 129 4.73 -15.53 -6.37
C GLU A 129 5.20 -14.40 -7.31
N ASP A 130 5.42 -14.70 -8.61
CA ASP A 130 5.84 -13.71 -9.60
C ASP A 130 4.80 -12.58 -9.75
N LEU A 131 3.52 -12.92 -9.78
CA LEU A 131 2.38 -11.97 -9.77
C LEU A 131 2.41 -11.09 -8.52
N SER A 132 2.66 -11.68 -7.34
CA SER A 132 2.72 -10.94 -6.08
C SER A 132 3.90 -9.98 -6.06
N HIS A 133 5.08 -10.37 -6.59
CA HIS A 133 6.22 -9.48 -6.75
C HIS A 133 5.92 -8.31 -7.69
N ALA A 134 5.34 -8.56 -8.87
CA ALA A 134 4.95 -7.51 -9.80
C ALA A 134 3.91 -6.56 -9.19
N THR A 135 2.97 -7.08 -8.41
CA THR A 135 1.98 -6.27 -7.69
C THR A 135 2.63 -5.40 -6.61
N SER A 136 3.60 -5.95 -5.87
CA SER A 136 4.38 -5.21 -4.87
C SER A 136 5.21 -4.09 -5.51
N ASP A 137 5.83 -4.34 -6.68
CA ASP A 137 6.53 -3.32 -7.45
C ASP A 137 5.60 -2.16 -7.87
N ARG A 138 4.39 -2.48 -8.33
CA ARG A 138 3.37 -1.47 -8.65
C ARG A 138 2.98 -0.63 -7.44
N ILE A 139 2.75 -1.29 -6.29
CA ILE A 139 2.41 -0.59 -5.04
C ILE A 139 3.57 0.30 -4.59
N ARG A 140 4.81 -0.19 -4.70
CA ARG A 140 6.02 0.60 -4.42
C ARG A 140 6.07 1.88 -5.26
N GLN A 141 5.86 1.77 -6.58
CA GLN A 141 5.83 2.94 -7.48
C GLN A 141 4.71 3.91 -7.13
N ASN A 142 3.52 3.43 -6.77
CA ASN A 142 2.41 4.28 -6.33
C ASN A 142 2.73 5.01 -5.01
N VAL A 143 3.36 4.33 -4.04
CA VAL A 143 3.80 4.99 -2.80
C VAL A 143 4.82 6.08 -3.09
N ILE A 144 5.80 5.82 -3.95
CA ILE A 144 6.79 6.82 -4.38
C ILE A 144 6.08 8.03 -5.02
N LEU A 145 5.17 7.80 -5.95
CA LEU A 145 4.40 8.88 -6.60
C LEU A 145 3.62 9.72 -5.59
N ASN A 146 2.88 9.07 -4.68
CA ASN A 146 2.09 9.77 -3.66
C ASN A 146 2.98 10.61 -2.72
N VAL A 147 4.16 10.10 -2.37
CA VAL A 147 5.12 10.84 -1.54
C VAL A 147 5.65 12.07 -2.27
N HIS A 148 6.02 11.95 -3.55
CA HIS A 148 6.43 13.09 -4.37
C HIS A 148 5.34 14.16 -4.43
N GLN A 149 4.10 13.76 -4.72
CA GLN A 149 2.97 14.68 -4.78
C GLN A 149 2.72 15.38 -3.44
N ALA A 150 2.76 14.62 -2.32
CA ALA A 150 2.59 15.19 -0.99
C ALA A 150 3.75 16.13 -0.61
N TYR A 151 4.98 15.80 -0.99
CA TYR A 151 6.15 16.63 -0.77
C TYR A 151 6.05 17.96 -1.53
N TYR A 152 5.73 17.91 -2.82
CA TYR A 152 5.52 19.11 -3.62
C TYR A 152 4.30 19.94 -3.17
N ALA A 153 3.26 19.28 -2.64
CA ALA A 153 2.12 20.00 -2.05
C ALA A 153 2.51 20.80 -0.78
N VAL A 154 3.47 20.31 0.02
CA VAL A 154 3.99 21.09 1.15
C VAL A 154 4.84 22.26 0.65
N LEU A 155 5.71 22.05 -0.33
CA LEU A 155 6.49 23.14 -0.95
C LEU A 155 5.58 24.23 -1.53
N LEU A 156 4.52 23.82 -2.25
CA LEU A 156 3.53 24.78 -2.77
C LEU A 156 2.87 25.59 -1.65
N ALA A 157 2.47 24.90 -0.57
CA ALA A 157 1.83 25.58 0.55
C ALA A 157 2.77 26.58 1.25
N ASP A 158 4.06 26.23 1.40
CA ASP A 158 5.08 27.12 1.97
C ASP A 158 5.35 28.34 1.07
N GLU A 159 5.49 28.15 -0.24
CA GLU A 159 5.68 29.26 -1.19
C GLU A 159 4.46 30.18 -1.23
N LEU A 160 3.24 29.63 -1.23
CA LEU A 160 2.00 30.43 -1.18
C LEU A 160 1.85 31.19 0.14
N LEU A 161 2.34 30.63 1.27
CA LEU A 161 2.42 31.36 2.53
C LEU A 161 3.40 32.52 2.40
N GLY A 162 4.55 32.34 1.76
CA GLY A 162 5.52 33.39 1.47
C GLY A 162 4.92 34.53 0.64
N VAL A 163 4.22 34.20 -0.46
CA VAL A 163 3.52 35.18 -1.31
C VAL A 163 2.46 35.96 -0.52
N SER A 164 1.63 35.26 0.28
CA SER A 164 0.58 35.89 1.09
C SER A 164 1.17 36.79 2.17
N GLN A 165 2.26 36.37 2.82
CA GLN A 165 2.95 37.17 3.83
C GLN A 165 3.56 38.43 3.20
N ALA A 166 4.24 38.32 2.06
CA ALA A 166 4.80 39.44 1.32
C ALA A 166 3.71 40.44 0.87
N SER A 167 2.56 39.96 0.44
CA SER A 167 1.41 40.78 0.11
C SER A 167 0.89 41.57 1.32
N HIS A 168 0.71 40.88 2.46
CA HIS A 168 0.31 41.54 3.71
C HIS A 168 1.33 42.60 4.16
N ASP A 169 2.61 42.28 4.11
CA ASP A 169 3.68 43.20 4.54
C ASP A 169 3.75 44.44 3.64
N ARG A 170 3.54 44.28 2.32
CA ARG A 170 3.40 45.41 1.38
C ARG A 170 2.21 46.32 1.75
N ALA A 171 1.04 45.74 2.04
CA ALA A 171 -0.15 46.46 2.42
C ALA A 171 0.03 47.22 3.75
N VAL A 172 0.71 46.63 4.73
CA VAL A 172 1.06 47.29 6.01
C VAL A 172 2.06 48.41 5.80
N ALA A 173 3.09 48.23 4.99
CA ALA A 173 4.05 49.28 4.64
C ALA A 173 3.37 50.43 3.95
N GLN A 174 2.46 50.16 3.01
CA GLN A 174 1.65 51.17 2.32
C GLN A 174 0.78 51.97 3.32
N LEU A 175 0.12 51.31 4.28
CA LEU A 175 -0.64 52.00 5.33
C LEU A 175 0.24 52.97 6.16
N VAL A 176 1.46 52.57 6.49
CA VAL A 176 2.42 53.43 7.20
C VAL A 176 2.79 54.63 6.34
N GLN A 177 3.01 54.45 5.05
CA GLN A 177 3.36 55.53 4.12
C GLN A 177 2.21 56.52 3.94
N VAL A 178 0.98 56.01 3.74
CA VAL A 178 -0.23 56.86 3.58
C VAL A 178 -0.48 57.67 4.86
N LYS A 179 -0.27 57.11 6.06
CA LYS A 179 -0.37 57.87 7.33
C LYS A 179 0.64 59.02 7.41
N LYS A 180 1.87 58.82 6.91
CA LYS A 180 2.87 59.91 6.84
C LYS A 180 2.44 61.02 5.89
N PHE A 181 1.91 60.67 4.72
CA PHE A 181 1.38 61.65 3.74
C PHE A 181 0.16 62.40 4.29
N HIS A 182 -0.73 61.72 5.02
CA HIS A 182 -1.85 62.36 5.70
C HIS A 182 -1.38 63.37 6.77
N ALA A 183 -0.41 63.02 7.59
CA ALA A 183 0.17 63.92 8.58
C ALA A 183 0.85 65.13 7.94
N ALA A 184 1.34 65.01 6.69
CA ALA A 184 1.86 66.09 5.88
C ALA A 184 0.75 66.89 5.14
N GLY A 185 -0.52 66.47 5.23
CA GLY A 185 -1.66 67.12 4.59
C GLY A 185 -1.78 66.89 3.08
N THR A 186 -1.07 65.83 2.53
CA THR A 186 -1.01 65.55 1.09
C THR A 186 -2.02 64.52 0.62
N VAL A 187 -2.67 63.77 1.52
CA VAL A 187 -3.70 62.77 1.23
C VAL A 187 -4.90 62.88 2.15
N SER A 188 -6.06 62.36 1.74
CA SER A 188 -7.33 62.49 2.47
C SER A 188 -7.49 61.44 3.58
N ASP A 189 -8.43 61.63 4.52
CA ASP A 189 -8.87 60.65 5.49
C ASP A 189 -9.37 59.34 4.81
N TYR A 190 -9.99 59.48 3.63
CA TYR A 190 -10.46 58.35 2.84
C TYR A 190 -9.31 57.46 2.38
N ASP A 191 -8.18 58.03 1.98
CA ASP A 191 -7.00 57.28 1.54
C ASP A 191 -6.41 56.49 2.71
N VAL A 192 -6.38 57.07 3.93
CA VAL A 192 -5.97 56.33 5.15
C VAL A 192 -6.92 55.19 5.47
N LEU A 193 -8.25 55.43 5.37
CA LEU A 193 -9.24 54.38 5.61
C LEU A 193 -9.08 53.22 4.60
N ARG A 194 -8.87 53.52 3.33
CA ARG A 194 -8.66 52.54 2.25
C ARG A 194 -7.42 51.71 2.50
N ALA A 195 -6.28 52.35 2.81
CA ALA A 195 -5.04 51.60 3.13
C ALA A 195 -5.20 50.74 4.38
N ARG A 196 -6.00 51.13 5.36
CA ARG A 196 -6.31 50.33 6.55
C ARG A 196 -7.16 49.11 6.19
N VAL A 197 -8.16 49.27 5.33
CA VAL A 197 -8.98 48.15 4.83
C VAL A 197 -8.10 47.17 4.08
N GLU A 198 -7.22 47.65 3.19
CA GLU A 198 -6.31 46.80 2.42
C GLU A 198 -5.39 45.99 3.32
N ALA A 199 -4.73 46.58 4.30
CA ALA A 199 -3.91 45.88 5.27
C ALA A 199 -4.72 44.86 6.12
N ALA A 200 -5.99 45.18 6.44
CA ALA A 200 -6.86 44.28 7.17
C ALA A 200 -7.32 43.09 6.32
N THR A 201 -7.62 43.27 5.05
CA THR A 201 -8.08 42.23 4.11
C THR A 201 -6.94 41.34 3.62
N ALA A 202 -5.69 41.79 3.67
CA ALA A 202 -4.52 40.98 3.36
C ALA A 202 -4.14 39.96 4.47
N LYS A 203 -4.65 40.10 5.70
CA LYS A 203 -4.34 39.21 6.82
C LYS A 203 -5.01 37.81 6.75
N PRO A 204 -6.31 37.68 6.41
CA PRO A 204 -6.97 36.38 6.30
C PRO A 204 -6.27 35.38 5.34
N PRO A 205 -5.81 35.73 4.12
CA PRO A 205 -5.05 34.85 3.26
C PRO A 205 -3.80 34.23 3.91
N VAL A 206 -3.06 35.04 4.72
CA VAL A 206 -1.90 34.54 5.48
C VAL A 206 -2.29 33.43 6.46
N ILE A 207 -3.42 33.63 7.18
CA ILE A 207 -3.93 32.64 8.12
C ILE A 207 -4.32 31.35 7.38
N GLN A 208 -5.00 31.47 6.23
CA GLN A 208 -5.41 30.33 5.41
C GLN A 208 -4.19 29.56 4.86
N ALA A 209 -3.20 30.26 4.31
CA ALA A 209 -1.98 29.66 3.80
C ALA A 209 -1.19 28.95 4.91
N ARG A 210 -1.08 29.54 6.10
CA ARG A 210 -0.45 28.88 7.27
C ARG A 210 -1.18 27.59 7.68
N ASN A 211 -2.50 27.61 7.70
CA ASN A 211 -3.28 26.41 7.99
C ASN A 211 -3.07 25.34 6.91
N GLN A 212 -2.94 25.73 5.64
CA GLN A 212 -2.67 24.82 4.55
C GLN A 212 -1.30 24.11 4.70
N VAL A 213 -0.27 24.85 5.13
CA VAL A 213 1.06 24.24 5.45
C VAL A 213 0.91 23.16 6.52
N ILE A 214 0.16 23.43 7.59
CA ILE A 214 -0.05 22.44 8.66
C ILE A 214 -0.75 21.19 8.13
N VAL A 215 -1.79 21.36 7.30
CA VAL A 215 -2.56 20.24 6.73
C VAL A 215 -1.72 19.41 5.76
N THR A 216 -0.98 20.05 4.86
CA THR A 216 -0.12 19.33 3.90
C THR A 216 1.03 18.62 4.59
N GLN A 217 1.65 19.21 5.62
CA GLN A 217 2.65 18.54 6.46
C GLN A 217 2.05 17.34 7.19
N ALA A 218 0.83 17.45 7.72
CA ALA A 218 0.17 16.33 8.38
C ALA A 218 -0.07 15.15 7.42
N ASN A 219 -0.49 15.43 6.19
CA ASN A 219 -0.66 14.42 5.15
C ASN A 219 0.67 13.74 4.78
N LEU A 220 1.74 14.52 4.61
CA LEU A 220 3.07 13.98 4.34
C LEU A 220 3.57 13.09 5.48
N LYS A 221 3.44 13.53 6.73
CA LYS A 221 3.81 12.75 7.93
C LYS A 221 3.07 11.42 7.99
N SER A 222 1.79 11.42 7.65
CA SER A 222 0.99 10.19 7.57
C SER A 222 1.53 9.22 6.52
N LEU A 223 1.90 9.72 5.33
CA LEU A 223 2.45 8.87 4.25
C LEU A 223 3.80 8.25 4.59
N ILE A 224 4.65 8.97 5.32
CA ILE A 224 5.98 8.49 5.72
C ILE A 224 6.01 7.77 7.08
N GLY A 225 4.83 7.59 7.69
CA GLY A 225 4.69 6.80 8.92
C GLY A 225 5.32 7.43 10.17
N ILE A 226 5.38 8.76 10.27
CA ILE A 226 5.92 9.45 11.46
C ILE A 226 4.83 10.14 12.28
N SER A 227 5.12 10.35 13.58
CA SER A 227 4.18 11.01 14.49
C SER A 227 3.82 12.42 14.04
N GLN A 228 2.55 12.80 14.20
CA GLN A 228 2.05 14.14 13.91
C GLN A 228 2.71 15.22 14.79
N THR A 229 3.21 14.84 15.96
CA THR A 229 3.89 15.75 16.90
C THR A 229 5.35 16.04 16.53
N THR A 230 5.96 15.26 15.62
CA THR A 230 7.35 15.47 15.19
C THR A 230 7.47 16.74 14.35
N PRO A 231 8.31 17.72 14.75
CA PRO A 231 8.54 18.90 13.93
C PRO A 231 9.33 18.50 12.67
N VAL A 232 8.85 18.91 11.50
CA VAL A 232 9.50 18.65 10.21
C VAL A 232 9.75 19.95 9.48
N GLN A 233 10.87 20.02 8.78
CA GLN A 233 11.21 21.09 7.87
C GLN A 233 11.57 20.50 6.52
N ILE A 234 10.89 20.95 5.48
CA ILE A 234 11.19 20.52 4.11
C ILE A 234 12.31 21.38 3.56
N THR A 235 13.26 20.74 2.88
CA THR A 235 14.44 21.40 2.29
C THR A 235 14.55 21.00 0.83
N GLY A 236 14.61 21.97 -0.08
CA GLY A 236 14.66 21.78 -1.53
C GLY A 236 13.66 22.67 -2.24
N GLY A 237 13.55 22.50 -3.54
CA GLY A 237 12.62 23.25 -4.41
C GLY A 237 11.89 22.32 -5.35
N PHE A 238 11.20 22.90 -6.35
CA PHE A 238 10.58 22.15 -7.45
C PHE A 238 11.65 21.68 -8.46
N GLU A 239 12.64 20.91 -7.96
CA GLU A 239 13.68 20.34 -8.80
C GLU A 239 13.11 19.20 -9.63
N VAL A 240 13.27 19.30 -10.95
CA VAL A 240 12.79 18.32 -11.91
C VAL A 240 13.94 17.86 -12.76
N ASP A 241 14.11 16.54 -12.90
CA ASP A 241 15.07 15.97 -13.82
C ASP A 241 14.63 16.26 -15.27
N ALA A 242 15.33 17.21 -15.89
CA ALA A 242 15.07 17.61 -17.27
C ALA A 242 15.38 16.48 -18.29
N ALA A 243 16.14 15.46 -17.92
CA ALA A 243 16.45 14.32 -18.79
C ALA A 243 15.18 13.50 -19.15
N ALA A 244 14.17 13.49 -18.26
CA ALA A 244 12.89 12.86 -18.53
C ALA A 244 12.09 13.50 -19.69
N LEU A 245 12.48 14.68 -20.16
CA LEU A 245 11.77 15.49 -21.16
C LEU A 245 12.28 15.31 -22.59
N THR A 246 13.36 14.57 -22.81
CA THR A 246 13.96 14.35 -24.14
C THR A 246 13.31 13.23 -24.93
N THR A 247 12.45 12.43 -24.29
CA THR A 247 11.76 11.28 -24.88
C THR A 247 10.57 11.73 -25.72
N ASN A 248 10.46 11.22 -26.95
CA ASN A 248 9.26 11.45 -27.76
C ASN A 248 8.09 10.53 -27.32
N LEU A 249 6.84 10.89 -27.68
CA LEU A 249 5.66 10.14 -27.26
C LEU A 249 5.70 8.64 -27.62
N PRO A 250 6.08 8.21 -28.85
CA PRO A 250 6.19 6.79 -29.16
C PRO A 250 7.18 6.03 -28.27
N GLU A 251 8.30 6.63 -27.95
CA GLU A 251 9.32 6.05 -27.07
C GLU A 251 8.85 5.98 -25.62
N ALA A 252 8.13 7.00 -25.15
CA ALA A 252 7.48 7.00 -23.84
C ALA A 252 6.49 5.84 -23.68
N ILE A 253 5.63 5.62 -24.70
CA ILE A 253 4.70 4.49 -24.75
C ILE A 253 5.45 3.15 -24.75
N GLN A 254 6.48 3.01 -25.58
CA GLN A 254 7.25 1.77 -25.63
C GLN A 254 7.96 1.46 -24.31
N THR A 255 8.46 2.48 -23.63
CA THR A 255 9.05 2.35 -22.29
C THR A 255 8.02 1.85 -21.28
N ALA A 256 6.82 2.42 -21.29
CA ALA A 256 5.73 2.00 -20.42
C ALA A 256 5.36 0.53 -20.66
N ILE A 257 5.20 0.11 -21.91
CA ILE A 257 4.86 -1.27 -22.26
C ILE A 257 5.90 -2.26 -21.73
N THR A 258 7.18 -1.87 -21.67
CA THR A 258 8.26 -2.77 -21.24
C THR A 258 8.56 -2.71 -19.74
N ARG A 259 8.30 -1.57 -19.08
CA ARG A 259 8.74 -1.32 -17.69
C ARG A 259 7.62 -1.43 -16.67
N ARG A 260 6.36 -1.23 -17.05
CA ARG A 260 5.24 -1.19 -16.10
C ARG A 260 5.02 -2.53 -15.41
N ALA A 261 4.96 -2.47 -14.10
CA ALA A 261 4.77 -3.63 -13.24
C ALA A 261 3.34 -4.22 -13.35
N ASP A 262 2.32 -3.41 -13.63
CA ASP A 262 0.94 -3.87 -13.83
C ASP A 262 0.76 -4.68 -15.11
N LEU A 263 1.47 -4.33 -16.20
CA LEU A 263 1.48 -5.13 -17.43
C LEU A 263 2.19 -6.46 -17.22
N ARG A 264 3.31 -6.49 -16.49
CA ARG A 264 3.97 -7.74 -16.09
C ARG A 264 3.06 -8.61 -15.21
N ALA A 265 2.34 -8.00 -14.27
CA ALA A 265 1.37 -8.71 -13.45
C ALA A 265 0.27 -9.35 -14.30
N ALA A 266 -0.23 -8.63 -15.31
CA ALA A 266 -1.24 -9.16 -16.24
C ALA A 266 -0.68 -10.34 -17.10
N GLU A 267 0.58 -10.31 -17.49
CA GLU A 267 1.26 -11.45 -18.16
C GLU A 267 1.34 -12.68 -17.24
N TYR A 268 1.78 -12.52 -15.99
CA TYR A 268 1.78 -13.63 -15.02
C TYR A 268 0.38 -14.16 -14.73
N GLN A 269 -0.65 -13.29 -14.77
CA GLN A 269 -2.04 -13.72 -14.61
C GLN A 269 -2.51 -14.60 -15.78
N ILE A 270 -2.12 -14.29 -17.01
CA ILE A 270 -2.40 -15.12 -18.20
C ILE A 270 -1.72 -16.49 -18.04
N ASP A 271 -0.44 -16.50 -17.72
CA ASP A 271 0.31 -17.74 -17.53
C ASP A 271 -0.28 -18.58 -16.39
N PHE A 272 -0.71 -17.93 -15.29
CA PHE A 272 -1.37 -18.61 -14.19
C PHE A 272 -2.67 -19.29 -14.63
N THR A 273 -3.53 -18.59 -15.36
CA THR A 273 -4.80 -19.18 -15.85
C THR A 273 -4.57 -20.32 -16.84
N ASP A 274 -3.52 -20.26 -17.69
CA ASP A 274 -3.10 -21.40 -18.52
C ASP A 274 -2.72 -22.63 -17.68
N ARG A 275 -1.99 -22.43 -16.57
CA ARG A 275 -1.66 -23.53 -15.65
C ARG A 275 -2.88 -24.08 -14.94
N ILE A 276 -3.88 -23.26 -14.62
CA ILE A 276 -5.16 -23.72 -14.06
C ILE A 276 -5.91 -24.62 -15.02
N ILE A 277 -5.89 -24.35 -16.34
CA ILE A 277 -6.44 -25.27 -17.35
C ILE A 277 -5.76 -26.66 -17.22
N SER A 278 -4.44 -26.67 -17.09
CA SER A 278 -3.67 -27.90 -16.94
C SER A 278 -3.98 -28.66 -15.63
N VAL A 279 -4.20 -27.94 -14.53
CA VAL A 279 -4.62 -28.47 -13.23
C VAL A 279 -6.02 -29.12 -13.38
N THR A 280 -6.95 -28.40 -13.96
CA THR A 280 -8.34 -28.87 -14.14
C THR A 280 -8.42 -30.07 -15.06
N ARG A 281 -7.67 -30.10 -16.18
CA ARG A 281 -7.57 -31.28 -17.06
C ARG A 281 -7.04 -32.52 -16.36
N SER A 282 -6.22 -32.36 -15.32
CA SER A 282 -5.67 -33.49 -14.56
C SER A 282 -6.72 -34.21 -13.73
N GLU A 283 -7.86 -33.59 -13.42
CA GLU A 283 -8.96 -34.23 -12.66
C GLU A 283 -9.58 -35.43 -13.40
N GLY A 284 -9.51 -35.41 -14.73
CA GLY A 284 -9.95 -36.54 -15.57
C GLY A 284 -8.89 -37.61 -15.79
N ARG A 285 -7.71 -37.54 -15.15
CA ARG A 285 -6.60 -38.51 -15.31
C ARG A 285 -6.50 -39.44 -14.14
N PRO A 286 -5.84 -40.64 -14.32
CA PRO A 286 -5.61 -41.55 -13.23
C PRO A 286 -4.86 -40.93 -12.06
N GLU A 287 -5.22 -41.32 -10.84
CA GLU A 287 -4.51 -41.00 -9.60
C GLU A 287 -3.99 -42.29 -8.98
N VAL A 288 -2.77 -42.27 -8.44
CA VAL A 288 -2.15 -43.38 -7.75
C VAL A 288 -1.62 -42.90 -6.40
N SER A 289 -2.07 -43.51 -5.32
CA SER A 289 -1.58 -43.24 -3.97
C SER A 289 -1.21 -44.53 -3.24
N LEU A 290 -0.15 -44.48 -2.45
CA LEU A 290 0.24 -45.51 -1.50
C LEU A 290 -0.31 -45.12 -0.13
N THR A 291 -1.05 -46.02 0.49
CA THR A 291 -1.51 -45.87 1.88
C THR A 291 -0.99 -47.00 2.74
N ALA A 292 -0.64 -46.69 3.99
CA ALA A 292 -0.33 -47.70 4.99
C ALA A 292 -1.04 -47.32 6.30
N GLY A 293 -1.68 -48.33 6.90
CA GLY A 293 -2.42 -48.14 8.14
C GLY A 293 -1.88 -49.04 9.25
N TYR A 294 -1.70 -48.48 10.44
CA TYR A 294 -1.51 -49.28 11.66
C TYR A 294 -2.67 -48.95 12.60
N ARG A 295 -3.43 -50.03 12.99
CA ARG A 295 -4.63 -49.84 13.81
C ARG A 295 -4.51 -50.70 15.05
N MET A 296 -4.93 -50.16 16.18
CA MET A 296 -5.07 -50.80 17.44
C MET A 296 -6.50 -50.61 17.94
N GLN A 297 -7.20 -51.70 18.21
CA GLN A 297 -8.58 -51.62 18.68
C GLN A 297 -8.73 -52.46 19.98
N ALA A 298 -9.35 -51.83 20.97
CA ALA A 298 -9.81 -52.53 22.17
C ALA A 298 -11.35 -52.43 22.26
N GLN A 299 -11.96 -53.56 22.60
CA GLN A 299 -13.41 -53.70 22.80
C GLN A 299 -13.68 -54.17 24.23
N LEU A 300 -14.51 -53.43 24.97
CA LEU A 300 -14.73 -53.67 26.40
C LEU A 300 -16.22 -53.65 26.69
N ASN A 301 -16.67 -54.75 27.30
CA ASN A 301 -18.01 -54.83 27.92
C ASN A 301 -17.87 -54.57 29.42
N ASP A 302 -18.66 -53.66 29.95
CA ASP A 302 -18.78 -53.29 31.39
C ASP A 302 -17.49 -52.90 32.12
N ALA A 303 -16.32 -52.87 31.40
CA ALA A 303 -15.05 -52.50 32.00
C ALA A 303 -14.80 -50.98 31.94
N LYS A 304 -14.16 -50.45 32.99
CA LYS A 304 -13.71 -49.06 32.99
C LYS A 304 -12.54 -48.89 31.99
N VAL A 305 -12.63 -47.86 31.17
CA VAL A 305 -11.56 -47.53 30.21
C VAL A 305 -10.17 -47.41 30.88
N SER A 306 -10.17 -47.01 32.18
CA SER A 306 -8.94 -46.90 33.01
C SER A 306 -8.28 -48.22 33.37
N SER A 307 -8.92 -49.39 33.12
CA SER A 307 -8.35 -50.70 33.39
C SER A 307 -7.67 -51.35 32.18
N LEU A 308 -7.61 -50.64 31.05
CA LEU A 308 -6.97 -51.13 29.83
C LEU A 308 -5.46 -51.30 29.97
N VAL A 309 -4.96 -52.44 29.53
CA VAL A 309 -3.52 -52.72 29.38
C VAL A 309 -3.22 -52.88 27.90
N PHE A 310 -2.02 -52.52 27.48
CA PHE A 310 -1.59 -52.55 26.07
C PHE A 310 -1.77 -53.91 25.37
N LYS A 311 -1.80 -55.01 26.11
CA LYS A 311 -2.07 -56.35 25.61
C LYS A 311 -3.52 -56.61 25.16
N ASP A 312 -4.47 -55.77 25.62
CA ASP A 312 -5.89 -55.93 25.33
C ASP A 312 -6.28 -55.38 23.95
N PHE A 313 -5.31 -54.78 23.26
CA PHE A 313 -5.51 -54.26 21.94
C PHE A 313 -5.23 -55.28 20.85
N VAL A 314 -6.21 -55.51 19.99
CA VAL A 314 -6.02 -56.16 18.70
C VAL A 314 -5.31 -55.21 17.76
N ARG A 315 -4.24 -55.67 17.15
CA ARG A 315 -3.38 -54.88 16.24
C ARG A 315 -3.49 -55.42 14.84
N SER A 316 -3.58 -54.48 13.90
CA SER A 316 -3.50 -54.78 12.47
C SER A 316 -2.69 -53.71 11.76
N TRP A 317 -2.04 -54.11 10.69
CA TRP A 317 -1.40 -53.19 9.75
C TRP A 317 -1.68 -53.64 8.34
N ASP A 318 -1.83 -52.65 7.45
CA ASP A 318 -2.10 -52.88 6.04
C ASP A 318 -1.32 -51.87 5.18
N THR A 319 -1.07 -52.27 3.95
CA THR A 319 -0.49 -51.41 2.92
C THR A 319 -1.29 -51.59 1.65
N SER A 320 -1.73 -50.50 1.04
CA SER A 320 -2.56 -50.53 -0.16
C SER A 320 -2.05 -49.55 -1.21
N LEU A 321 -2.03 -50.00 -2.46
CA LEU A 321 -1.82 -49.16 -3.61
C LEU A 321 -3.20 -48.83 -4.21
N ASN A 322 -3.64 -47.58 -4.06
CA ASN A 322 -4.91 -47.13 -4.60
C ASN A 322 -4.71 -46.55 -5.99
N ILE A 323 -5.39 -47.08 -6.99
CA ILE A 323 -5.41 -46.58 -8.37
C ILE A 323 -6.85 -46.17 -8.68
N LYS A 324 -7.06 -44.87 -8.85
CA LYS A 324 -8.37 -44.34 -9.21
C LYS A 324 -8.33 -43.79 -10.64
N VAL A 325 -9.16 -44.36 -11.50
CA VAL A 325 -9.30 -43.96 -12.91
C VAL A 325 -10.74 -43.47 -13.13
N PRO A 326 -10.97 -42.18 -13.30
CA PRO A 326 -12.31 -41.72 -13.63
C PRO A 326 -12.65 -42.13 -15.06
N ILE A 327 -13.63 -43.01 -15.24
CA ILE A 327 -14.09 -43.48 -16.56
C ILE A 327 -15.16 -42.56 -17.12
N PHE A 328 -16.08 -42.09 -16.27
CA PHE A 328 -17.15 -41.19 -16.61
C PHE A 328 -17.55 -40.34 -15.39
N ASP A 329 -17.49 -39.05 -15.51
CA ASP A 329 -17.77 -38.08 -14.47
C ASP A 329 -19.00 -37.18 -14.78
N GLY A 330 -19.86 -37.64 -15.70
CA GLY A 330 -21.01 -36.82 -16.13
C GLY A 330 -20.63 -35.55 -16.88
N ARG A 331 -19.43 -35.49 -17.51
CA ARG A 331 -18.85 -34.34 -18.22
C ARG A 331 -18.43 -33.18 -17.27
N GLN A 332 -18.31 -33.44 -15.97
CA GLN A 332 -17.92 -32.42 -14.98
C GLN A 332 -16.54 -31.82 -15.32
N THR A 333 -15.55 -32.67 -15.54
CA THR A 333 -14.17 -32.23 -15.91
C THR A 333 -14.18 -31.41 -17.20
N SER A 334 -14.90 -31.86 -18.24
CA SER A 334 -15.01 -31.11 -19.51
C SER A 334 -15.62 -29.72 -19.31
N ALA A 335 -16.68 -29.61 -18.49
CA ALA A 335 -17.30 -28.32 -18.19
C ALA A 335 -16.37 -27.40 -17.41
N ARG A 336 -15.63 -27.93 -16.43
CA ARG A 336 -14.63 -27.15 -15.66
C ARG A 336 -13.46 -26.71 -16.53
N VAL A 337 -13.01 -27.53 -17.46
CA VAL A 337 -11.98 -27.16 -18.43
C VAL A 337 -12.48 -26.01 -19.31
N GLY A 338 -13.71 -26.06 -19.82
CA GLY A 338 -14.31 -24.97 -20.59
C GLY A 338 -14.42 -23.66 -19.80
N GLN A 339 -14.72 -23.74 -18.49
CA GLN A 339 -14.69 -22.56 -17.62
C GLN A 339 -13.27 -22.00 -17.49
N ALA A 340 -12.26 -22.85 -17.23
CA ALA A 340 -10.89 -22.40 -17.12
C ALA A 340 -10.32 -21.83 -18.44
N GLU A 341 -10.76 -22.37 -19.59
CA GLU A 341 -10.42 -21.82 -20.90
C GLU A 341 -11.06 -20.42 -21.11
N ALA A 342 -12.30 -20.22 -20.70
CA ALA A 342 -12.93 -18.91 -20.70
C ALA A 342 -12.22 -17.90 -19.76
N ASP A 343 -11.80 -18.34 -18.56
CA ASP A 343 -11.03 -17.52 -17.63
C ASP A 343 -9.67 -17.09 -18.23
N TYR A 344 -9.02 -17.97 -18.98
CA TYR A 344 -7.80 -17.63 -19.73
C TYR A 344 -8.07 -16.56 -20.79
N GLU A 345 -9.11 -16.69 -21.60
CA GLU A 345 -9.47 -15.68 -22.59
C GLU A 345 -9.81 -14.34 -21.94
N LEU A 346 -10.55 -14.35 -20.82
CA LEU A 346 -10.82 -13.15 -20.03
C LEU A 346 -9.53 -12.46 -19.59
N ALA A 347 -8.52 -13.21 -19.13
CA ALA A 347 -7.23 -12.65 -18.75
C ALA A 347 -6.50 -12.01 -19.94
N VAL A 348 -6.53 -12.64 -21.12
CA VAL A 348 -5.94 -12.11 -22.37
C VAL A 348 -6.62 -10.80 -22.79
N TYR A 349 -7.96 -10.75 -22.80
CA TYR A 349 -8.68 -9.51 -23.13
C TYR A 349 -8.45 -8.41 -22.10
N SER A 350 -8.37 -8.76 -20.81
CA SER A 350 -8.07 -7.81 -19.72
C SER A 350 -6.69 -7.19 -19.90
N GLN A 351 -5.67 -7.98 -20.24
CA GLN A 351 -4.33 -7.46 -20.56
C GLN A 351 -4.37 -6.51 -21.78
N SER A 352 -5.07 -6.90 -22.85
CA SER A 352 -5.21 -6.04 -24.03
C SER A 352 -5.90 -4.71 -23.71
N GLN A 353 -6.92 -4.74 -22.86
CA GLN A 353 -7.60 -3.52 -22.38
C GLN A 353 -6.63 -2.66 -21.54
N LEU A 354 -5.92 -3.26 -20.59
CA LEU A 354 -4.93 -2.58 -19.76
C LEU A 354 -3.85 -1.90 -20.61
N ARG A 355 -3.33 -2.59 -21.63
CA ARG A 355 -2.35 -2.03 -22.57
C ARG A 355 -2.86 -0.75 -23.24
N LYS A 356 -4.08 -0.77 -23.78
CA LYS A 356 -4.70 0.42 -24.37
C LYS A 356 -4.90 1.55 -23.38
N GLN A 357 -5.26 1.22 -22.13
CA GLN A 357 -5.39 2.21 -21.07
C GLN A 357 -4.03 2.84 -20.73
N VAL A 358 -2.96 2.06 -20.68
CA VAL A 358 -1.58 2.55 -20.46
C VAL A 358 -1.16 3.50 -21.59
N GLU A 359 -1.45 3.19 -22.84
CA GLU A 359 -1.16 4.07 -23.98
C GLU A 359 -1.85 5.43 -23.84
N VAL A 360 -3.12 5.44 -23.41
CA VAL A 360 -3.87 6.69 -23.15
C VAL A 360 -3.29 7.45 -21.95
N GLU A 361 -2.99 6.76 -20.85
CA GLU A 361 -2.42 7.35 -19.63
C GLU A 361 -1.07 8.03 -19.91
N VAL A 362 -0.17 7.35 -20.62
CA VAL A 362 1.12 7.91 -21.02
C VAL A 362 0.95 9.11 -21.96
N THR A 363 0.03 9.03 -22.92
CA THR A 363 -0.27 10.14 -23.83
C THR A 363 -0.75 11.36 -23.05
N GLN A 364 -1.68 11.17 -22.12
CA GLN A 364 -2.21 12.27 -21.31
C GLN A 364 -1.11 12.88 -20.42
N ALA A 365 -0.30 12.04 -19.76
CA ALA A 365 0.82 12.51 -18.92
C ALA A 365 1.86 13.28 -19.76
N TYR A 366 2.17 12.80 -20.94
CA TYR A 366 3.11 13.46 -21.87
C TYR A 366 2.63 14.86 -22.30
N VAL A 367 1.38 14.97 -22.72
CA VAL A 367 0.77 16.26 -23.12
C VAL A 367 0.68 17.21 -21.91
N ASN A 368 0.36 16.69 -20.72
CA ASN A 368 0.32 17.49 -19.50
C ASN A 368 1.71 18.09 -19.15
N VAL A 369 2.79 17.33 -19.33
CA VAL A 369 4.16 17.86 -19.10
C VAL A 369 4.46 19.01 -20.07
N GLN A 370 4.14 18.86 -21.36
CA GLN A 370 4.37 19.94 -22.34
C GLN A 370 3.58 21.19 -21.98
N GLY A 371 2.28 21.04 -21.74
CA GLY A 371 1.42 22.18 -21.38
C GLY A 371 1.79 22.84 -20.04
N ALA A 372 2.24 22.07 -19.05
CA ALA A 372 2.71 22.62 -17.78
C ALA A 372 4.03 23.39 -17.93
N ARG A 373 4.95 22.90 -18.76
CA ARG A 373 6.21 23.58 -19.08
C ARG A 373 5.97 24.92 -19.77
N GLU A 374 5.08 24.93 -20.79
CA GLU A 374 4.74 26.17 -21.50
C GLU A 374 4.08 27.20 -20.57
N ARG A 375 3.14 26.76 -19.73
CA ARG A 375 2.52 27.65 -18.72
C ARG A 375 3.54 28.20 -17.74
N MET A 376 4.43 27.35 -17.18
CA MET A 376 5.46 27.81 -16.24
C MET A 376 6.38 28.87 -16.89
N SER A 377 6.76 28.69 -18.16
CA SER A 377 7.59 29.65 -18.89
C SER A 377 6.87 30.98 -19.11
N ALA A 378 5.58 30.95 -19.47
CA ALA A 378 4.77 32.15 -19.68
C ALA A 378 4.52 32.92 -18.37
N GLU A 379 4.24 32.19 -17.27
CA GLU A 379 4.06 32.82 -15.96
C GLU A 379 5.34 33.43 -15.42
N ALA A 380 6.52 32.86 -15.69
CA ALA A 380 7.80 33.43 -15.31
C ALA A 380 8.02 34.81 -15.94
N GLU A 381 7.73 34.95 -17.24
CA GLU A 381 7.81 36.23 -17.94
C GLU A 381 6.81 37.25 -17.39
N THR A 382 5.59 36.78 -17.09
CA THR A 382 4.53 37.60 -16.52
C THR A 382 4.90 38.17 -15.13
N VAL A 383 5.57 37.36 -14.27
CA VAL A 383 6.08 37.84 -12.97
C VAL A 383 7.09 38.96 -13.15
N GLU A 384 8.06 38.80 -14.05
CA GLU A 384 9.06 39.85 -14.31
C GLU A 384 8.44 41.16 -14.75
N LEU A 385 7.45 41.12 -15.66
CA LEU A 385 6.73 42.30 -16.13
C LEU A 385 5.91 42.95 -15.03
N ALA A 386 5.20 42.19 -14.21
CA ALA A 386 4.40 42.68 -13.12
C ALA A 386 5.26 43.33 -12.01
N GLU A 387 6.39 42.75 -11.66
CA GLU A 387 7.33 43.31 -10.68
C GLU A 387 7.93 44.64 -11.16
N ARG A 388 8.29 44.72 -12.45
CA ARG A 388 8.72 45.99 -13.06
C ARG A 388 7.58 47.02 -13.02
N GLY A 389 6.35 46.61 -13.34
CA GLY A 389 5.17 47.49 -13.28
C GLY A 389 4.92 48.06 -11.86
N LEU A 390 5.03 47.18 -10.85
CA LEU A 390 4.92 47.58 -9.45
C LEU A 390 6.00 48.60 -9.04
N ALA A 391 7.26 48.34 -9.44
CA ALA A 391 8.35 49.25 -9.12
C ALA A 391 8.14 50.65 -9.73
N ILE A 392 7.62 50.72 -10.96
CA ILE A 392 7.27 52.01 -11.61
C ILE A 392 6.11 52.69 -10.88
N ALA A 393 5.02 51.96 -10.59
CA ALA A 393 3.85 52.49 -9.88
C ALA A 393 4.22 53.03 -8.48
N GLN A 394 5.15 52.34 -7.78
CA GLN A 394 5.62 52.77 -6.48
C GLN A 394 6.37 54.13 -6.57
N VAL A 395 7.31 54.28 -7.49
CA VAL A 395 8.04 55.53 -7.68
C VAL A 395 7.11 56.66 -8.10
N GLN A 396 6.16 56.41 -8.98
CA GLN A 396 5.17 57.41 -9.41
C GLN A 396 4.24 57.85 -8.27
N TYR A 397 3.82 56.88 -7.42
CA TYR A 397 2.99 57.21 -6.26
C TYR A 397 3.75 58.06 -5.23
N GLU A 398 5.01 57.73 -4.95
CA GLU A 398 5.86 58.51 -4.06
C GLU A 398 6.11 59.94 -4.59
N GLY A 399 6.19 60.08 -5.92
CA GLY A 399 6.30 61.35 -6.61
C GLY A 399 4.98 62.12 -6.78
N GLY A 400 3.84 61.57 -6.34
CA GLY A 400 2.53 62.17 -6.52
C GLY A 400 2.00 62.17 -7.95
N MET A 401 2.59 61.35 -8.84
CA MET A 401 2.25 61.27 -10.27
C MET A 401 1.18 60.22 -10.58
N THR A 402 0.86 59.34 -9.64
CA THR A 402 -0.18 58.31 -9.79
C THR A 402 -1.04 58.22 -8.52
N THR A 403 -2.19 57.54 -8.61
CA THR A 403 -3.14 57.39 -7.50
C THR A 403 -2.80 56.19 -6.62
N GLN A 404 -3.27 56.22 -5.37
CA GLN A 404 -3.19 55.05 -4.49
C GLN A 404 -3.89 53.80 -5.11
N LEU A 405 -4.95 54.01 -5.91
CA LEU A 405 -5.66 52.91 -6.57
C LEU A 405 -4.76 52.15 -7.53
N GLU A 406 -4.02 52.86 -8.37
CA GLU A 406 -3.11 52.26 -9.36
C GLU A 406 -1.96 51.47 -8.70
N LEU A 407 -1.44 52.01 -7.56
CA LEU A 407 -0.43 51.28 -6.77
C LEU A 407 -1.00 50.00 -6.16
N ILE A 408 -2.20 50.05 -5.58
CA ILE A 408 -2.88 48.87 -5.03
C ILE A 408 -3.13 47.82 -6.14
N ASP A 409 -3.59 48.25 -7.31
CA ASP A 409 -3.83 47.37 -8.45
C ASP A 409 -2.55 46.69 -8.92
N ALA A 410 -1.44 47.43 -9.02
CA ALA A 410 -0.11 46.82 -9.31
C ALA A 410 0.34 45.84 -8.24
N GLN A 411 0.09 46.10 -6.94
CA GLN A 411 0.41 45.15 -5.85
C GLN A 411 -0.42 43.88 -5.91
N LEU A 412 -1.72 44.00 -6.21
CA LEU A 412 -2.61 42.84 -6.40
C LEU A 412 -2.19 42.00 -7.61
N THR A 413 -1.83 42.66 -8.72
CA THR A 413 -1.33 42.00 -9.94
C THR A 413 -0.08 41.19 -9.63
N VAL A 414 0.91 41.74 -8.94
CA VAL A 414 2.13 41.00 -8.54
C VAL A 414 1.78 39.79 -7.67
N THR A 415 0.87 39.98 -6.69
CA THR A 415 0.45 38.86 -5.82
C THR A 415 -0.21 37.74 -6.62
N GLN A 416 -1.06 38.09 -7.58
CA GLN A 416 -1.77 37.13 -8.44
C GLN A 416 -0.79 36.35 -9.35
N VAL A 417 0.12 37.07 -10.03
CA VAL A 417 1.05 36.42 -10.96
C VAL A 417 2.11 35.56 -10.23
N GLN A 418 2.56 36.00 -9.03
CA GLN A 418 3.44 35.17 -8.19
C GLN A 418 2.73 33.88 -7.73
N THR A 419 1.46 33.99 -7.34
CA THR A 419 0.64 32.81 -7.00
C THR A 419 0.50 31.84 -8.18
N ASN A 420 0.21 32.39 -9.37
CA ASN A 420 0.10 31.59 -10.61
C ASN A 420 1.43 30.91 -10.95
N TYR A 421 2.54 31.61 -10.84
CA TYR A 421 3.87 31.08 -11.15
C TYR A 421 4.28 29.94 -10.22
N VAL A 422 4.12 30.11 -8.91
CA VAL A 422 4.41 29.06 -7.92
C VAL A 422 3.52 27.84 -8.17
N THR A 423 2.26 28.04 -8.51
CA THR A 423 1.34 26.97 -8.88
C THR A 423 1.79 26.26 -10.17
N ALA A 424 2.23 27.03 -11.17
CA ALA A 424 2.73 26.46 -12.43
C ALA A 424 4.03 25.65 -12.24
N GLN A 425 4.92 26.08 -11.33
CA GLN A 425 6.11 25.29 -10.96
C GLN A 425 5.74 23.96 -10.32
N HIS A 426 4.81 23.98 -9.37
CA HIS A 426 4.27 22.78 -8.75
C HIS A 426 3.66 21.84 -9.79
N ASP A 427 2.77 22.35 -10.64
CA ASP A 427 2.06 21.56 -11.65
C ASP A 427 3.02 20.94 -12.65
N TYR A 428 4.09 21.64 -13.01
CA TYR A 428 5.13 21.10 -13.86
C TYR A 428 5.90 19.97 -13.18
N ALA A 429 6.31 20.15 -11.92
CA ALA A 429 6.98 19.09 -11.15
C ALA A 429 6.08 17.84 -11.01
N VAL A 430 4.81 18.02 -10.66
CA VAL A 430 3.84 16.92 -10.55
C VAL A 430 3.58 16.26 -11.90
N ALA A 431 3.51 17.02 -13.00
CA ALA A 431 3.33 16.43 -14.33
C ALA A 431 4.50 15.52 -14.73
N VAL A 432 5.73 15.95 -14.44
CA VAL A 432 6.93 15.14 -14.78
C VAL A 432 6.98 13.83 -13.99
N ILE A 433 6.79 13.86 -12.68
CA ILE A 433 6.77 12.63 -11.88
C ILE A 433 5.60 11.71 -12.26
N THR A 434 4.47 12.28 -12.68
CA THR A 434 3.32 11.52 -13.18
C THR A 434 3.66 10.82 -14.50
N LEU A 435 4.39 11.48 -15.40
CA LEU A 435 4.87 10.85 -16.63
C LEU A 435 5.86 9.72 -16.33
N GLN A 436 6.83 9.93 -15.42
CA GLN A 436 7.78 8.89 -15.01
C GLN A 436 7.06 7.69 -14.39
N SER A 437 6.03 7.93 -13.58
CA SER A 437 5.18 6.89 -13.03
C SER A 437 4.39 6.15 -14.11
N ALA A 438 3.80 6.88 -15.06
CA ALA A 438 3.07 6.29 -16.19
C ALA A 438 3.97 5.43 -17.09
N GLN A 439 5.25 5.77 -17.20
CA GLN A 439 6.27 4.98 -17.90
C GLN A 439 6.79 3.80 -17.06
N GLY A 440 6.49 3.72 -15.76
CA GLY A 440 7.00 2.68 -14.87
C GLY A 440 8.49 2.82 -14.53
N VAL A 441 9.06 4.04 -14.67
CA VAL A 441 10.49 4.32 -14.43
C VAL A 441 10.73 5.14 -13.16
N LEU A 442 9.68 5.46 -12.40
CA LEU A 442 9.81 6.24 -11.17
C LEU A 442 10.56 5.42 -10.11
N ASN A 443 11.78 5.81 -9.83
CA ASN A 443 12.66 5.22 -8.82
C ASN A 443 13.09 6.26 -7.78
N ILE A 444 13.71 5.80 -6.69
CA ILE A 444 14.40 6.69 -5.77
C ILE A 444 15.59 7.29 -6.55
N ALA A 445 15.67 8.61 -6.64
CA ALA A 445 16.84 9.27 -7.18
C ALA A 445 18.09 8.81 -6.40
N GLY A 446 19.03 8.13 -7.07
CA GLY A 446 20.29 7.66 -6.45
C GLY A 446 20.41 6.15 -6.19
N SER A 447 19.45 5.30 -6.59
CA SER A 447 19.63 3.85 -6.61
C SER A 447 19.96 3.36 -8.03
N GLU A 448 21.23 3.39 -8.39
CA GLU A 448 21.79 2.52 -9.43
C GLU A 448 22.06 1.13 -8.85
#